data_0de7b5d3c7d21bc4f99557f9fbf6e40a
#
_entry.id   0de7b5d3c7d21bc4f99557f9fbf6e40a
#
_cell.length_a   1.000
_cell.length_b   1.000
_cell.length_c   1.000
_cell.angle_alpha   90.00
_cell.angle_beta   90.00
_cell.angle_gamma   90.00
#
_symmetry.space_group_name_H-M   'P 1'
#
loop_
_entity.id
_entity.type
_entity.pdbx_description
1 polymer ?
#
loop_
_entity_poly.entity_id
_entity_poly.type
_entity_poly.pdbx_seq_one_letter_code
_entity_poly.pdbx_strand_id
1 'polypeptide(L)'
;MGSGLEYQWGGHAALRGPGENMKNGNNLAGDETLYHQYLCGDDTGLDALMKRYGDPLTLYIDGNLHDIHEAEELMIDVFADLFTKKPKIRDGGFKAYLYKTARHMALRRKSRRRF
;
A
#
# COMPACT_ATOMS: atom_id res chain seq x y z
N MET A 1 5.13 -17.06 -1.99
CA MET A 1 5.17 -16.59 -1.43
C MET A 1 5.26 -16.30 -1.13
N GLY A 2 5.10 -16.25 -2.02
CA GLY A 2 4.99 -15.55 -1.61
C GLY A 2 4.94 -15.35 -1.60
N SER A 3 4.65 -15.33 -2.05
CA SER A 3 4.53 -14.74 -1.75
C SER A 3 4.75 -14.38 -1.42
N GLY A 4 4.73 -14.32 -1.85
CA GLY A 4 4.80 -13.58 -1.34
C GLY A 4 5.33 -13.39 -1.07
N LEU A 5 5.35 -13.27 -1.11
CA LEU A 5 5.86 -12.77 -0.84
C LEU A 5 6.73 -12.66 -1.07
N GLU A 6 6.63 -12.57 -1.50
CA GLU A 6 7.29 -12.36 -1.65
C GLU A 6 7.65 -11.72 -1.76
N TYR A 7 7.39 -11.36 -1.79
CA TYR A 7 7.62 -10.50 -1.80
C TYR A 7 8.06 -10.00 -1.15
N GLN A 8 8.09 -9.67 -1.09
CA GLN A 8 8.54 -9.10 -0.60
C GLN A 8 8.85 -8.62 0.12
N TRP A 9 8.82 -8.61 0.36
CA TRP A 9 9.24 -8.12 0.92
C TRP A 9 10.05 -7.90 1.08
N GLY A 10 10.10 -8.02 0.64
CA GLY A 10 10.57 -7.76 0.46
C GLY A 10 11.34 -7.84 0.11
N GLY A 11 11.44 -7.92 0.00
CA GLY A 11 11.92 -7.79 -0.31
C GLY A 11 12.41 -8.12 -1.02
N HIS A 12 12.31 -8.11 -1.19
CA HIS A 12 12.75 -8.25 -1.83
C HIS A 12 13.15 -8.13 -2.55
N ALA A 13 12.82 -7.91 -2.64
CA ALA A 13 13.12 -7.82 -3.41
C ALA A 13 14.01 -7.67 -4.07
N ALA A 14 14.08 -7.39 -4.23
CA ALA A 14 14.96 -7.24 -5.02
C ALA A 14 15.87 -7.70 -5.50
N LEU A 15 16.13 -8.06 -5.97
CA LEU A 15 16.99 -8.40 -6.43
C LEU A 15 17.06 -8.89 -7.65
N ARG A 16 16.67 -9.00 -8.41
CA ARG A 16 16.60 -9.56 -9.46
C ARG A 16 17.27 -9.14 -10.61
N GLY A 17 17.36 -9.81 -11.73
CA GLY A 17 18.09 -9.42 -12.89
C GLY A 17 17.59 -8.12 -13.47
N PRO A 18 18.49 -7.23 -13.85
CA PRO A 18 18.07 -5.94 -14.39
C PRO A 18 17.20 -6.05 -15.62
N GLY A 19 17.48 -7.01 -16.48
CA GLY A 19 16.71 -7.16 -17.69
C GLY A 19 15.27 -7.51 -17.45
N GLU A 20 15.05 -8.34 -16.47
CA GLU A 20 13.70 -8.69 -16.09
C GLU A 20 12.95 -7.51 -15.56
N ASN A 21 13.63 -6.73 -14.77
CA ASN A 21 13.02 -5.59 -14.12
C ASN A 21 12.53 -4.58 -15.13
N MET A 22 13.22 -4.47 -16.24
CA MET A 22 12.82 -3.51 -17.25
C MET A 22 11.50 -3.88 -17.91
N LYS A 23 11.16 -5.14 -17.92
CA LYS A 23 9.88 -5.56 -18.47
C LYS A 23 8.73 -5.20 -17.58
N ASN A 24 9.00 -5.04 -16.29
CA ASN A 24 7.99 -4.71 -15.31
C ASN A 24 8.33 -3.39 -14.65
N GLY A 25 8.36 -2.35 -15.47
CA GLY A 25 8.75 -1.04 -14.99
C GLY A 25 7.97 -0.60 -13.77
N ASN A 26 6.68 -0.92 -13.71
CA ASN A 26 5.85 -0.51 -12.58
C ASN A 26 6.28 -1.15 -11.26
N ASN A 27 6.85 -2.36 -11.31
CA ASN A 27 7.31 -3.03 -10.10
C ASN A 27 8.56 -2.38 -9.52
N LEU A 28 9.31 -1.69 -10.38
CA LEU A 28 10.55 -1.03 -9.97
C LEU A 28 10.38 0.45 -9.72
N ALA A 29 9.31 1.02 -10.21
CA ALA A 29 9.08 2.45 -10.06
C ALA A 29 8.90 2.79 -8.59
N GLY A 30 9.35 3.95 -8.19
CA GLY A 30 9.14 4.43 -6.85
C GLY A 30 7.67 4.75 -6.61
N ASP A 31 7.30 4.82 -5.34
CA ASP A 31 5.91 5.10 -4.97
C ASP A 31 5.43 6.40 -5.59
N GLU A 32 6.28 7.41 -5.59
CA GLU A 32 5.93 8.72 -6.13
C GLU A 32 5.58 8.63 -7.61
N THR A 33 6.37 7.86 -8.35
CA THR A 33 6.11 7.68 -9.77
C THR A 33 4.78 7.01 -10.02
N LEU A 34 4.50 5.96 -9.26
CA LEU A 34 3.25 5.22 -9.41
C LEU A 34 2.06 6.09 -9.02
N TYR A 35 2.19 6.84 -7.94
CA TYR A 35 1.14 7.73 -7.49
C TYR A 35 0.89 8.83 -8.53
N HIS A 36 1.97 9.38 -9.08
CA HIS A 36 1.84 10.40 -10.12
C HIS A 36 1.15 9.85 -11.36
N GLN A 37 1.47 8.63 -11.76
CA GLN A 37 0.78 7.97 -12.87
C GLN A 37 -0.72 7.93 -12.62
N TYR A 38 -1.11 7.54 -11.42
CA TYR A 38 -2.52 7.49 -11.07
C TYR A 38 -3.15 8.88 -11.13
N LEU A 39 -2.47 9.90 -10.62
CA LEU A 39 -3.00 11.26 -10.66
C LEU A 39 -3.18 11.77 -12.08
N CYS A 40 -2.38 11.26 -13.02
CA CYS A 40 -2.49 11.64 -14.43
C CYS A 40 -3.50 10.79 -15.19
N GLY A 41 -4.21 9.90 -14.51
CA GLY A 41 -5.26 9.11 -15.13
C GLY A 41 -4.85 7.69 -15.50
N ASP A 42 -3.66 7.27 -15.13
CA ASP A 42 -3.16 5.92 -15.44
C ASP A 42 -3.37 5.00 -14.25
N ASP A 43 -4.43 4.20 -14.30
CA ASP A 43 -4.80 3.32 -13.19
C ASP A 43 -3.80 2.21 -12.93
N THR A 44 -2.86 1.96 -13.84
CA THR A 44 -1.84 0.94 -13.57
C THR A 44 -0.95 1.34 -12.41
N GLY A 45 -0.77 2.64 -12.18
CA GLY A 45 -0.03 3.11 -11.01
C GLY A 45 -0.72 2.71 -9.72
N LEU A 46 -2.03 2.84 -9.70
CA LEU A 46 -2.85 2.46 -8.56
C LEU A 46 -2.74 0.96 -8.30
N ASP A 47 -2.91 0.16 -9.34
CA ASP A 47 -2.83 -1.29 -9.20
C ASP A 47 -1.48 -1.70 -8.65
N ALA A 48 -0.40 -1.10 -9.13
CA ALA A 48 0.94 -1.42 -8.67
C ALA A 48 1.12 -1.06 -7.18
N LEU A 49 0.57 0.07 -6.76
CA LEU A 49 0.66 0.47 -5.36
C LEU A 49 -0.13 -0.47 -4.47
N MET A 50 -1.30 -0.90 -4.89
CA MET A 50 -2.10 -1.84 -4.12
C MET A 50 -1.41 -3.20 -4.02
N LYS A 51 -0.76 -3.64 -5.08
CA LYS A 51 0.00 -4.89 -5.04
C LYS A 51 1.22 -4.77 -4.12
N ARG A 52 1.85 -3.61 -4.14
CA ARG A 52 3.05 -3.38 -3.32
C ARG A 52 2.73 -3.31 -1.84
N TYR A 53 1.66 -2.62 -1.48
CA TYR A 53 1.36 -2.33 -0.08
C TYR A 53 0.17 -3.05 0.50
N GLY A 54 -0.65 -3.71 -0.32
CA GLY A 54 -1.87 -4.33 0.16
C GLY A 54 -1.64 -5.31 1.32
N ASP A 55 -0.80 -6.31 1.10
CA ASP A 55 -0.55 -7.31 2.13
C ASP A 55 0.20 -6.77 3.34
N PRO A 56 1.31 -6.03 3.16
CA PRO A 56 2.00 -5.46 4.32
C PRO A 56 1.10 -4.52 5.13
N LEU A 57 0.28 -3.74 4.46
CA LEU A 57 -0.61 -2.82 5.15
C LEU A 57 -1.69 -3.57 5.93
N THR A 58 -2.24 -4.62 5.32
CA THR A 58 -3.21 -5.47 5.99
C THR A 58 -2.64 -6.06 7.26
N LEU A 59 -1.42 -6.59 7.18
CA LEU A 59 -0.77 -7.16 8.37
C LEU A 59 -0.52 -6.11 9.44
N TYR A 60 -0.13 -4.92 9.03
CA TYR A 60 0.06 -3.82 9.96
C TYR A 60 -1.24 -3.48 10.69
N ILE A 61 -2.33 -3.38 9.94
CA ILE A 61 -3.64 -3.07 10.53
C ILE A 61 -4.10 -4.20 11.44
N ASP A 62 -3.88 -5.46 11.02
CA ASP A 62 -4.23 -6.61 11.83
C ASP A 62 -3.50 -6.59 13.16
N GLY A 63 -2.26 -6.14 13.18
CA GLY A 63 -1.51 -5.98 14.41
C GLY A 63 -2.18 -5.04 15.40
N ASN A 64 -2.99 -4.11 14.90
CA ASN A 64 -3.74 -3.17 15.74
C ASN A 64 -5.13 -3.69 16.10
N LEU A 65 -5.79 -4.37 15.17
CA LEU A 65 -7.19 -4.78 15.35
C LEU A 65 -7.35 -6.22 15.79
N HIS A 66 -6.37 -7.06 15.53
CA HIS A 66 -6.41 -8.50 15.83
C HIS A 66 -7.62 -9.17 15.16
N ASP A 67 -7.88 -8.77 13.92
CA ASP A 67 -8.96 -9.32 13.13
C ASP A 67 -8.59 -9.14 11.66
N ILE A 68 -8.20 -10.22 11.00
CA ILE A 68 -7.68 -10.14 9.64
C ILE A 68 -8.75 -9.68 8.64
N HIS A 69 -9.99 -10.05 8.84
CA HIS A 69 -11.06 -9.65 7.94
C HIS A 69 -11.31 -8.15 8.02
N GLU A 70 -11.35 -7.62 9.24
CA GLU A 70 -11.47 -6.16 9.41
C GLU A 70 -10.25 -5.45 8.85
N ALA A 71 -9.08 -6.05 9.02
CA ALA A 71 -7.84 -5.44 8.51
C ALA A 71 -7.89 -5.34 6.99
N GLU A 72 -8.39 -6.38 6.31
CA GLU A 72 -8.52 -6.35 4.86
C GLU A 72 -9.50 -5.27 4.41
N GLU A 73 -10.64 -5.16 5.08
CA GLU A 73 -11.62 -4.14 4.77
C GLU A 73 -11.03 -2.74 4.96
N LEU A 74 -10.31 -2.57 6.05
CA LEU A 74 -9.74 -1.27 6.35
C LEU A 74 -8.62 -0.91 5.38
N MET A 75 -7.84 -1.89 4.95
CA MET A 75 -6.81 -1.66 3.93
C MET A 75 -7.44 -1.12 2.66
N ILE A 76 -8.55 -1.69 2.23
CA ILE A 76 -9.27 -1.20 1.07
C ILE A 76 -9.77 0.22 1.30
N ASP A 77 -10.28 0.49 2.50
CA ASP A 77 -10.77 1.84 2.84
C ASP A 77 -9.65 2.87 2.82
N VAL A 78 -8.44 2.49 3.25
CA VAL A 78 -7.29 3.39 3.21
C VAL A 78 -6.98 3.79 1.78
N PHE A 79 -6.95 2.82 0.87
CA PHE A 79 -6.68 3.12 -0.53
C PHE A 79 -7.84 3.91 -1.16
N ALA A 80 -9.07 3.57 -0.81
CA ALA A 80 -10.24 4.31 -1.32
C ALA A 80 -10.18 5.77 -0.89
N ASP A 81 -9.78 6.02 0.35
CA ASP A 81 -9.64 7.38 0.87
C ASP A 81 -8.55 8.14 0.09
N LEU A 82 -7.42 7.49 -0.13
CA LEU A 82 -6.32 8.07 -0.89
C LEU A 82 -6.77 8.45 -2.31
N PHE A 83 -7.48 7.54 -2.97
CA PHE A 83 -7.90 7.75 -4.35
C PHE A 83 -8.97 8.83 -4.46
N THR A 84 -9.83 8.93 -3.48
CA THR A 84 -10.88 9.93 -3.48
C THR A 84 -10.32 11.33 -3.23
N LYS A 85 -9.45 11.44 -2.24
CA LYS A 85 -8.92 12.74 -1.83
C LYS A 85 -7.76 13.23 -2.69
N LYS A 86 -7.03 12.30 -3.30
CA LYS A 86 -5.87 12.62 -4.13
C LYS A 86 -4.96 13.66 -3.47
N PRO A 87 -4.51 13.38 -2.23
CA PRO A 87 -3.74 14.38 -1.49
C PRO A 87 -2.40 14.64 -2.15
N LYS A 88 -1.84 15.81 -1.86
CA LYS A 88 -0.48 16.10 -2.25
C LYS A 88 0.45 15.39 -1.29
N ILE A 89 1.33 14.59 -1.83
CA ILE A 89 2.29 13.83 -1.03
C ILE A 89 3.68 14.21 -1.52
N ARG A 90 4.53 14.63 -0.59
CA ARG A 90 5.89 15.02 -0.95
C ARG A 90 6.70 13.80 -1.37
N ASP A 91 7.75 14.02 -2.14
CA ASP A 91 8.62 12.95 -2.58
C ASP A 91 9.16 12.20 -1.37
N GLY A 92 9.11 10.88 -1.44
CA GLY A 92 9.58 10.04 -0.35
C GLY A 92 8.59 9.88 0.79
N GLY A 93 7.41 10.53 0.70
CA GLY A 93 6.45 10.51 1.80
C GLY A 93 5.28 9.56 1.62
N PHE A 94 5.19 8.85 0.50
CA PHE A 94 4.01 8.05 0.20
C PHE A 94 3.77 6.97 1.26
N LYS A 95 4.79 6.18 1.55
CA LYS A 95 4.65 5.09 2.50
C LYS A 95 4.24 5.61 3.87
N ALA A 96 4.90 6.68 4.32
CA ALA A 96 4.58 7.27 5.62
C ALA A 96 3.14 7.77 5.66
N TYR A 97 2.69 8.40 4.59
CA TYR A 97 1.32 8.88 4.50
C TYR A 97 0.33 7.72 4.58
N LEU A 98 0.61 6.67 3.82
CA LEU A 98 -0.27 5.51 3.77
C LEU A 98 -0.40 4.83 5.13
N TYR A 99 0.71 4.61 5.81
CA TYR A 99 0.69 3.95 7.11
C TYR A 99 0.10 4.83 8.20
N LYS A 100 0.34 6.14 8.12
CA LYS A 100 -0.26 7.07 9.06
C LYS A 100 -1.79 7.07 8.93
N THR A 101 -2.28 7.08 7.70
CA THR A 101 -3.72 7.03 7.45
C THR A 101 -4.30 5.72 7.98
N ALA A 102 -3.61 4.60 7.71
CA ALA A 102 -4.05 3.29 8.17
C ALA A 102 -4.11 3.24 9.70
N ARG A 103 -3.11 3.79 10.35
CA ARG A 103 -3.06 3.82 11.81
C ARG A 103 -4.22 4.62 12.38
N HIS A 104 -4.48 5.78 11.83
CA HIS A 104 -5.60 6.61 12.30
C HIS A 104 -6.93 5.89 12.15
N MET A 105 -7.13 5.24 11.01
CA MET A 105 -8.39 4.54 10.77
C MET A 105 -8.53 3.32 11.68
N ALA A 106 -7.41 2.61 11.90
CA ALA A 106 -7.41 1.45 12.79
C ALA A 106 -7.72 1.86 14.23
N LEU A 107 -7.12 2.94 14.69
CA LEU A 107 -7.37 3.43 16.05
C LEU A 107 -8.81 3.87 16.23
N ARG A 108 -9.39 4.52 15.23
CA ARG A 108 -10.80 4.91 15.30
C ARG A 108 -11.71 3.69 15.35
N ARG A 109 -11.41 2.67 14.54
CA ARG A 109 -12.20 1.45 14.54
C ARG A 109 -12.12 0.75 15.89
N LYS A 110 -10.92 0.69 16.43
CA LYS A 110 -10.67 0.08 17.72
C LYS A 110 -11.42 0.82 18.85
N SER A 111 -11.42 2.13 18.77
CA SER A 111 -12.13 2.94 19.77
C SER A 111 -13.63 2.67 19.75
N ARG A 112 -14.21 2.52 18.56
CA ARG A 112 -15.63 2.20 18.45
C ARG A 112 -15.99 0.84 19.01
N ARG A 113 -15.05 -0.10 18.94
CA ARG A 113 -15.29 -1.45 19.46
C ARG A 113 -15.46 -1.50 20.97
N ARG A 114 -14.99 -0.48 21.65
CA ARG A 114 -15.07 -0.44 23.10
C ARG A 114 -16.47 -0.28 23.63
N PHE A 115 -17.36 0.06 22.76
CA PHE A 115 -18.76 0.20 23.10
C PHE A 115 -19.57 -0.92 22.47
#